data_267f36c075949fe52bebea18fc30bd34
#
_entry.id   267f36c075949fe52bebea18fc30bd34
#
_cell.length_a   1.000
_cell.length_b   1.000
_cell.length_c   1.000
_cell.angle_alpha   90.00
_cell.angle_beta   90.00
_cell.angle_gamma   90.00
#
_symmetry.space_group_name_H-M   'P 1'
#
loop_
_entity.id
_entity.type
_entity.pdbx_description
1 polymer ?
#
loop_
_entity_poly.entity_id
_entity_poly.type
_entity_poly.pdbx_seq_one_letter_code
_entity_poly.pdbx_strand_id
1 'polypeptide(L)'
;MAEKARSPFSPARVTDLHDMLIRAAETERAMPAALRKQKMASWPEYPNEWTAYAYSDIEPRLPRPTAVLIDEYGYAIDLVLSLPDPDDRRLLWAVAHSAAYRDRGPSWRLLSKILHCDPRTAKRRYETALLSLWYLI
;
A
#
# COMPACT_ATOMS: atom_id res chain seq x y z
N MET A 1 11.84 -25.77 -16.79
CA MET A 1 11.24 -24.86 -15.80
C MET A 1 10.12 -24.09 -16.45
N ALA A 2 8.91 -24.24 -15.96
CA ALA A 2 7.82 -23.41 -16.43
C ALA A 2 8.09 -21.96 -16.02
N GLU A 3 8.24 -21.07 -16.99
CA GLU A 3 8.22 -19.65 -16.70
C GLU A 3 6.88 -19.32 -16.02
N LYS A 4 6.97 -18.80 -14.81
CA LYS A 4 5.79 -18.30 -14.13
C LYS A 4 5.21 -17.19 -14.99
N ALA A 5 4.01 -17.40 -15.54
CA ALA A 5 3.35 -16.40 -16.36
C ALA A 5 3.32 -15.07 -15.60
N ARG A 6 3.91 -14.04 -16.18
CA ARG A 6 3.89 -12.71 -15.58
C ARG A 6 2.45 -12.20 -15.53
N SER A 7 2.03 -11.76 -14.36
CA SER A 7 0.76 -11.07 -14.23
C SER A 7 0.73 -9.84 -15.14
N PRO A 8 -0.42 -9.48 -15.74
CA PRO A 8 -0.54 -8.22 -16.49
C PRO A 8 -0.26 -6.98 -15.64
N PHE A 9 -0.31 -7.11 -14.32
CA PHE A 9 -0.02 -6.02 -13.38
C PHE A 9 1.44 -5.97 -12.95
N SER A 10 2.26 -6.93 -13.36
CA SER A 10 3.67 -6.99 -12.96
C SER A 10 4.40 -5.71 -13.38
N PRO A 11 4.97 -4.95 -12.42
CA PRO A 11 5.63 -3.69 -12.75
C PRO A 11 6.95 -3.95 -13.50
N ALA A 12 7.28 -3.06 -14.42
CA ALA A 12 8.52 -3.14 -15.19
C ALA A 12 9.72 -2.53 -14.43
N ARG A 13 9.45 -1.58 -13.54
CA ARG A 13 10.49 -0.87 -12.79
C ARG A 13 10.05 -0.70 -11.33
N VAL A 14 11.03 -0.42 -10.46
CA VAL A 14 10.76 -0.17 -9.03
C VAL A 14 9.83 1.04 -8.83
N THR A 15 9.98 2.07 -9.66
CA THR A 15 9.10 3.25 -9.62
C THR A 15 7.66 2.88 -9.98
N ASP A 16 7.48 1.97 -10.93
CA ASP A 16 6.15 1.48 -11.32
C ASP A 16 5.51 0.66 -10.18
N LEU A 17 6.32 -0.08 -9.44
CA LEU A 17 5.87 -0.81 -8.25
C LEU A 17 5.38 0.18 -7.17
N HIS A 18 6.14 1.24 -6.92
CA HIS A 18 5.75 2.28 -5.99
C HIS A 18 4.40 2.91 -6.39
N ASP A 19 4.27 3.29 -7.66
CA ASP A 19 3.03 3.89 -8.18
C ASP A 19 1.85 2.91 -8.10
N MET A 20 2.08 1.64 -8.36
CA MET A 20 1.07 0.59 -8.24
C MET A 20 0.54 0.47 -6.80
N LEU A 21 1.43 0.53 -5.81
CA LEU A 21 1.03 0.47 -4.40
C LEU A 21 0.18 1.69 -4.01
N ILE A 22 0.51 2.87 -4.52
CA ILE A 22 -0.28 4.08 -4.29
C ILE A 22 -1.67 3.95 -4.93
N ARG A 23 -1.76 3.46 -6.16
CA ARG A 23 -3.06 3.21 -6.82
C ARG A 23 -3.89 2.19 -6.07
N ALA A 24 -3.25 1.14 -5.55
CA ALA A 24 -3.94 0.12 -4.74
C ALA A 24 -4.52 0.73 -3.46
N ALA A 25 -3.79 1.63 -2.80
CA ALA A 25 -4.28 2.33 -1.62
C ALA A 25 -5.46 3.25 -1.95
N GLU A 26 -5.40 3.97 -3.07
CA GLU A 26 -6.51 4.79 -3.56
C GLU A 26 -7.75 3.93 -3.86
N THR A 27 -7.54 2.79 -4.50
CA THR A 27 -8.62 1.84 -4.82
C THR A 27 -9.28 1.31 -3.55
N GLU A 28 -8.50 0.93 -2.55
CA GLU A 28 -9.03 0.46 -1.27
C GLU A 28 -9.95 1.51 -0.62
N ARG A 29 -9.53 2.77 -0.65
CA ARG A 29 -10.33 3.86 -0.08
C ARG A 29 -11.65 4.08 -0.85
N ALA A 30 -11.63 3.87 -2.14
CA ALA A 30 -12.80 4.07 -3.00
C ALA A 30 -13.77 2.89 -2.99
N MET A 31 -13.33 1.71 -2.52
CA MET A 31 -14.18 0.52 -2.48
C MET A 31 -15.14 0.55 -1.29
N PRO A 32 -16.38 0.05 -1.48
CA PRO A 32 -17.28 -0.22 -0.36
C PRO A 32 -16.62 -1.19 0.64
N ALA A 33 -16.91 -1.00 1.93
CA ALA A 33 -16.31 -1.83 2.99
C ALA A 33 -16.51 -3.33 2.76
N ALA A 34 -17.66 -3.73 2.20
CA ALA A 34 -17.96 -5.13 1.92
C ALA A 34 -17.10 -5.76 0.83
N LEU A 35 -16.48 -4.94 -0.03
CA LEU A 35 -15.62 -5.41 -1.13
C LEU A 35 -14.13 -5.30 -0.80
N ARG A 36 -13.78 -4.67 0.31
CA ARG A 36 -12.39 -4.60 0.74
C ARG A 36 -11.93 -5.99 1.13
N LYS A 37 -10.71 -6.32 0.70
CA LYS A 37 -10.11 -7.59 1.07
C LYS A 37 -10.05 -7.69 2.60
N GLN A 38 -10.56 -8.80 3.17
CA GLN A 38 -10.53 -9.00 4.60
C GLN A 38 -9.11 -8.89 5.13
N LYS A 39 -8.96 -8.20 6.24
CA LYS A 39 -7.68 -8.10 6.90
C LYS A 39 -7.21 -9.49 7.32
N MET A 40 -6.02 -9.85 6.94
CA MET A 40 -5.38 -11.03 7.46
C MET A 40 -5.07 -10.83 8.95
N ALA A 41 -5.10 -11.90 9.73
CA ALA A 41 -4.81 -11.84 11.17
C ALA A 41 -3.42 -11.23 11.45
N SER A 42 -2.49 -11.39 10.52
CA SER A 42 -1.13 -10.83 10.61
C SER A 42 -1.04 -9.38 10.12
N TRP A 43 -2.12 -8.79 9.62
CA TRP A 43 -2.11 -7.43 9.13
C TRP A 43 -2.33 -6.46 10.28
N PRO A 44 -1.39 -5.56 10.56
CA PRO A 44 -1.54 -4.63 11.67
C PRO A 44 -2.68 -3.66 11.45
N GLU A 45 -3.38 -3.33 12.51
CA GLU A 45 -4.38 -2.27 12.46
C GLU A 45 -3.70 -0.91 12.31
N TYR A 46 -4.30 -0.06 11.49
CA TYR A 46 -3.86 1.31 11.40
C TYR A 46 -4.29 2.10 12.65
N PRO A 47 -3.49 3.07 13.11
CA PRO A 47 -3.91 3.97 14.18
C PRO A 47 -5.25 4.62 13.86
N ASN A 48 -6.08 4.82 14.88
CA ASN A 48 -7.40 5.44 14.73
C ASN A 48 -7.35 6.80 14.03
N GLU A 49 -6.29 7.57 14.26
CA GLU A 49 -6.07 8.86 13.60
C GLU A 49 -6.00 8.73 12.09
N TRP A 50 -5.37 7.66 11.60
CA TRP A 50 -5.32 7.36 10.17
C TRP A 50 -6.69 7.07 9.60
N THR A 51 -7.44 6.25 10.29
CA THR A 51 -8.78 5.83 9.85
C THR A 51 -9.72 7.03 9.85
N ALA A 52 -9.72 7.82 10.91
CA ALA A 52 -10.56 9.02 11.00
C ALA A 52 -10.20 10.03 9.90
N TYR A 53 -8.92 10.25 9.67
CA TYR A 53 -8.45 11.15 8.63
C TYR A 53 -8.75 10.62 7.22
N ALA A 54 -8.67 9.30 7.05
CA ALA A 54 -8.89 8.65 5.76
C ALA A 54 -10.36 8.60 5.34
N TYR A 55 -11.28 8.49 6.28
CA TYR A 55 -12.67 8.17 5.94
C TYR A 55 -13.68 9.28 6.25
N SER A 56 -13.34 10.29 7.06
CA SER A 56 -14.32 11.28 7.50
C SER A 56 -14.75 12.28 6.42
N ASP A 57 -13.82 12.74 5.58
CA ASP A 57 -14.08 13.86 4.67
C ASP A 57 -14.20 13.48 3.20
N ILE A 58 -13.83 12.25 2.82
CA ILE A 58 -13.61 11.88 1.43
C ILE A 58 -14.60 10.83 0.94
N GLU A 59 -15.15 10.02 1.84
CA GLU A 59 -15.94 8.84 1.51
C GLU A 59 -17.11 9.08 0.54
N PRO A 60 -17.93 10.14 0.66
CA PRO A 60 -19.09 10.30 -0.21
C PRO A 60 -18.78 10.73 -1.64
N ARG A 61 -17.53 11.05 -1.97
CA ARG A 61 -17.19 11.72 -3.23
C ARG A 61 -16.22 10.95 -4.13
N LEU A 62 -15.71 9.82 -3.67
CA LEU A 62 -14.78 9.02 -4.48
C LEU A 62 -15.55 8.23 -5.53
N PRO A 63 -15.13 8.27 -6.80
CA PRO A 63 -15.74 7.44 -7.81
C PRO A 63 -15.50 5.96 -7.51
N ARG A 64 -16.43 5.10 -7.92
CA ARG A 64 -16.24 3.66 -7.78
C ARG A 64 -15.06 3.21 -8.64
N PRO A 65 -14.17 2.39 -8.12
CA PRO A 65 -13.06 1.86 -8.91
C PRO A 65 -13.58 0.91 -9.99
N THR A 66 -12.84 0.88 -11.10
CA THR A 66 -13.12 -0.07 -12.19
C THR A 66 -12.72 -1.48 -11.78
N ALA A 67 -13.23 -2.48 -12.51
CA ALA A 67 -12.86 -3.89 -12.28
C ALA A 67 -11.35 -4.10 -12.39
N VAL A 68 -10.69 -3.43 -13.33
CA VAL A 68 -9.23 -3.51 -13.50
C VAL A 68 -8.50 -2.99 -12.28
N LEU A 69 -8.94 -1.88 -11.71
CA LEU A 69 -8.34 -1.32 -10.49
C LEU A 69 -8.53 -2.23 -9.27
N ILE A 70 -9.68 -2.90 -9.17
CA ILE A 70 -9.94 -3.87 -8.11
C ILE A 70 -9.02 -5.08 -8.25
N ASP A 71 -8.82 -5.56 -9.48
CA ASP A 71 -7.92 -6.68 -9.76
C ASP A 71 -6.47 -6.31 -9.45
N GLU A 72 -6.04 -5.10 -9.81
CA GLU A 72 -4.71 -4.59 -9.47
C GLU A 72 -4.53 -4.49 -7.96
N TYR A 73 -5.55 -4.02 -7.24
CA TYR A 73 -5.56 -3.97 -5.78
C TYR A 73 -5.34 -5.36 -5.18
N GLY A 74 -6.07 -6.37 -5.66
CA GLY A 74 -5.90 -7.75 -5.22
C GLY A 74 -4.49 -8.27 -5.44
N TYR A 75 -3.93 -8.01 -6.61
CA TYR A 75 -2.55 -8.36 -6.94
C TYR A 75 -1.55 -7.66 -5.99
N ALA A 76 -1.72 -6.37 -5.76
CA ALA A 76 -0.83 -5.59 -4.89
C ALA A 76 -0.87 -6.10 -3.44
N ILE A 77 -2.05 -6.41 -2.91
CA ILE A 77 -2.20 -6.95 -1.56
C ILE A 77 -1.52 -8.30 -1.44
N ASP A 78 -1.72 -9.20 -2.40
CA ASP A 78 -1.10 -10.52 -2.38
C ASP A 78 0.42 -10.42 -2.46
N LEU A 79 0.91 -9.49 -3.25
CA LEU A 79 2.34 -9.23 -3.38
C LEU A 79 2.95 -8.73 -2.04
N VAL A 80 2.31 -7.76 -1.40
CA VAL A 80 2.76 -7.24 -0.11
C VAL A 80 2.72 -8.33 0.96
N LEU A 81 1.69 -9.16 0.98
CA LEU A 81 1.57 -10.27 1.92
C LEU A 81 2.62 -11.35 1.70
N SER A 82 3.27 -11.38 0.55
CA SER A 82 4.36 -12.33 0.28
C SER A 82 5.67 -11.96 1.00
N LEU A 83 5.79 -10.73 1.50
CA LEU A 83 6.95 -10.34 2.31
C LEU A 83 6.94 -11.07 3.66
N PRO A 84 8.07 -11.64 4.08
CA PRO A 84 8.12 -12.39 5.33
C PRO A 84 8.04 -11.53 6.59
N ASP A 85 8.52 -10.28 6.52
CA ASP A 85 8.58 -9.40 7.68
C ASP A 85 7.27 -8.57 7.79
N PRO A 86 6.50 -8.73 8.89
CA PRO A 86 5.29 -7.94 9.11
C PRO A 86 5.54 -6.44 9.18
N ASP A 87 6.69 -6.02 9.69
CA ASP A 87 7.03 -4.59 9.79
C ASP A 87 7.23 -3.97 8.40
N ASP A 88 7.83 -4.71 7.47
CA ASP A 88 7.98 -4.27 6.08
C ASP A 88 6.62 -4.13 5.38
N ARG A 89 5.72 -5.09 5.58
CA ARG A 89 4.36 -5.04 5.04
C ARG A 89 3.61 -3.81 5.55
N ARG A 90 3.69 -3.58 6.85
CA ARG A 90 3.08 -2.44 7.51
C ARG A 90 3.61 -1.12 6.96
N LEU A 91 4.92 -1.02 6.84
CA LEU A 91 5.60 0.16 6.33
C LEU A 91 5.19 0.48 4.90
N LEU A 92 5.25 -0.51 4.01
CA LEU A 92 4.88 -0.32 2.60
C LEU A 92 3.44 0.17 2.46
N TRP A 93 2.52 -0.43 3.19
CA TRP A 93 1.11 -0.08 3.10
C TRP A 93 0.82 1.27 3.73
N ALA A 94 1.46 1.60 4.84
CA ALA A 94 1.33 2.90 5.48
C ALA A 94 1.84 4.03 4.58
N VAL A 95 2.98 3.83 3.92
CA VAL A 95 3.53 4.81 2.97
C VAL A 95 2.61 4.98 1.76
N ALA A 96 2.09 3.89 1.23
CA ALA A 96 1.15 3.94 0.09
C ALA A 96 -0.10 4.75 0.43
N HIS A 97 -0.70 4.51 1.59
CA HIS A 97 -1.87 5.27 2.05
C HIS A 97 -1.54 6.74 2.29
N SER A 98 -0.39 7.04 2.88
CA SER A 98 0.03 8.42 3.10
C SER A 98 0.22 9.17 1.77
N ALA A 99 0.84 8.53 0.80
CA ALA A 99 1.06 9.11 -0.53
C ALA A 99 -0.26 9.29 -1.30
N ALA A 100 -1.17 8.32 -1.20
CA ALA A 100 -2.49 8.38 -1.83
C ALA A 100 -3.34 9.54 -1.29
N TYR A 101 -3.11 9.92 -0.05
CA TYR A 101 -3.81 11.00 0.62
C TYR A 101 -3.32 12.38 0.26
N ARG A 102 -2.08 12.50 -0.13
CA ARG A 102 -1.39 13.78 -0.30
C ARG A 102 -0.79 13.89 -1.69
N ASP A 103 -1.12 14.96 -2.39
CA ASP A 103 -0.54 15.27 -3.70
C ASP A 103 0.98 15.49 -3.65
N ARG A 104 1.52 15.71 -2.46
CA ARG A 104 2.94 15.99 -2.23
C ARG A 104 3.77 14.76 -1.87
N GLY A 105 3.17 13.58 -1.96
CA GLY A 105 3.83 12.35 -1.54
C GLY A 105 3.61 12.01 -0.06
N PRO A 106 4.25 10.96 0.45
CA PRO A 106 4.01 10.49 1.81
C PRO A 106 4.50 11.45 2.86
N SER A 107 3.82 11.50 4.00
CA SER A 107 4.24 12.28 5.16
C SER A 107 5.23 11.50 6.01
N TRP A 108 6.50 11.64 5.73
CA TRP A 108 7.56 10.96 6.49
C TRP A 108 7.58 11.36 7.96
N ARG A 109 7.19 12.59 8.26
CA ARG A 109 7.11 13.06 9.63
C ARG A 109 6.06 12.31 10.45
N LEU A 110 4.87 12.11 9.89
CA LEU A 110 3.80 11.35 10.53
C LEU A 110 4.16 9.87 10.62
N LEU A 111 4.70 9.32 9.54
CA LEU A 111 5.13 7.93 9.49
C LEU A 111 6.23 7.63 10.52
N SER A 112 7.17 8.54 10.71
CA SER A 112 8.22 8.39 11.71
C SER A 112 7.67 8.30 13.13
N LYS A 113 6.62 9.06 13.43
CA LYS A 113 5.94 8.98 14.74
C LYS A 113 5.28 7.63 14.95
N ILE A 114 4.59 7.12 13.94
CA ILE A 114 3.90 5.83 14.00
C ILE A 114 4.90 4.68 14.12
N LEU A 115 6.02 4.76 13.42
CA LEU A 115 7.05 3.72 13.39
C LEU A 115 8.09 3.84 14.50
N HIS A 116 8.01 4.90 15.31
CA HIS A 116 8.96 5.18 16.38
C HIS A 116 10.42 5.26 15.91
N CYS A 117 10.63 5.91 14.77
CA CYS A 117 11.97 6.11 14.20
C CYS A 117 12.08 7.49 13.57
N ASP A 118 13.29 7.86 13.18
CA ASP A 118 13.59 9.12 12.50
C ASP A 118 12.99 9.11 11.08
N PRO A 119 12.50 10.26 10.54
CA PRO A 119 11.98 10.31 9.17
C PRO A 119 12.94 9.79 8.10
N ARG A 120 14.23 10.06 8.24
CA ARG A 120 15.26 9.54 7.31
C ARG A 120 15.36 8.01 7.38
N THR A 121 15.26 7.46 8.58
CA THR A 121 15.28 6.01 8.82
C THR A 121 14.03 5.37 8.23
N ALA A 122 12.87 5.97 8.41
CA ALA A 122 11.61 5.48 7.83
C ALA A 122 11.70 5.42 6.31
N LYS A 123 12.20 6.47 5.67
CA LYS A 123 12.37 6.52 4.22
C LYS A 123 13.34 5.45 3.71
N ARG A 124 14.45 5.27 4.40
CA ARG A 124 15.45 4.25 4.05
C ARG A 124 14.88 2.84 4.18
N ARG A 125 14.15 2.57 5.26
CA ARG A 125 13.49 1.27 5.47
C ARG A 125 12.45 1.02 4.39
N TYR A 126 11.70 2.04 3.99
CA TYR A 126 10.73 1.92 2.91
C TYR A 126 11.41 1.53 1.59
N GLU A 127 12.48 2.23 1.22
CA GLU A 127 13.23 1.93 0.00
C GLU A 127 13.78 0.50 0.02
N THR A 128 14.30 0.06 1.15
CA THR A 128 14.80 -1.33 1.33
C THR A 128 13.67 -2.33 1.20
N ALA A 129 12.53 -2.09 1.84
CA ALA A 129 11.37 -2.97 1.76
C ALA A 129 10.80 -3.03 0.34
N LEU A 130 10.78 -1.90 -0.36
CA LEU A 130 10.34 -1.83 -1.75
C LEU A 130 11.24 -2.65 -2.67
N LEU A 131 12.54 -2.58 -2.48
CA LEU A 131 13.49 -3.40 -3.24
C LEU A 131 13.32 -4.89 -2.90
N SER A 132 13.11 -5.23 -1.64
CA SER A 132 12.83 -6.61 -1.25
C SER A 132 11.58 -7.15 -1.95
N LEU A 133 10.54 -6.33 -2.03
CA LEU A 133 9.32 -6.68 -2.75
C LEU A 133 9.58 -6.84 -4.24
N TRP A 134 10.36 -5.94 -4.82
CA TRP A 134 10.75 -6.00 -6.23
C TRP A 134 11.43 -7.32 -6.58
N TYR A 135 12.33 -7.81 -5.73
CA TYR A 135 13.03 -9.07 -5.97
C TYR A 135 12.15 -10.32 -5.84
N LEU A 136 10.96 -10.19 -5.23
CA LEU A 136 10.01 -11.30 -5.14
C LEU A 136 9.13 -11.47 -6.38
N ILE A 137 9.14 -10.51 -7.26
CA ILE A 137 8.30 -10.53 -8.46
C ILE A 137 8.86 -11.46 -9.54
#